data_c631af26b767c3093cd0069efbea9cb8
#
_entry.id   c631af26b767c3093cd0069efbea9cb8
#
_cell.length_a   1.000
_cell.length_b   1.000
_cell.length_c   1.000
_cell.angle_alpha   90.00
_cell.angle_beta   90.00
_cell.angle_gamma   90.00
#
_symmetry.space_group_name_H-M   'P 1'
#
loop_
_entity.id
_entity.type
_entity.pdbx_description
1 polymer ?
#
loop_
_entity_poly.entity_id
_entity_poly.type
_entity_poly.pdbx_seq_one_letter_code
_entity_poly.pdbx_strand_id
1 'polypeptide(L)'
;MADCCCACGRTKERSEEELKSLTNRLNRIEGQIRGIRGMLEKNAYCPDILAQAAAANAALNAFSRELLANHLRSCVVEDIRAGKDETVDELLATLARMMR
;
A
#
# COMPACT_ATOMS: atom_id res chain seq x y z
N MET A 1 -8.21 22.38 -2.02
CA MET A 1 -8.89 21.34 -1.70
C MET A 1 -8.45 20.64 -0.51
N ALA A 2 -9.21 20.48 0.34
CA ALA A 2 -8.72 20.11 1.57
C ALA A 2 -8.92 18.72 1.94
N ASP A 3 -8.79 17.89 1.07
CA ASP A 3 -9.12 16.55 1.38
C ASP A 3 -8.04 15.80 2.05
N CYS A 4 -7.62 16.34 3.15
CA CYS A 4 -6.61 15.65 3.89
C CYS A 4 -7.24 14.58 4.73
N CYS A 5 -6.87 13.37 4.52
CA CYS A 5 -7.40 12.24 5.24
C CYS A 5 -7.07 12.29 6.72
N CYS A 6 -6.05 13.01 7.08
CA CYS A 6 -5.62 13.03 8.47
C CYS A 6 -6.46 13.96 9.32
N ALA A 7 -7.04 14.98 8.70
CA ALA A 7 -7.74 16.00 9.46
C ALA A 7 -9.22 15.79 9.56
N CYS A 8 -9.81 15.02 8.64
CA CYS A 8 -11.24 14.99 8.55
C CYS A 8 -11.79 13.60 8.51
N GLY A 9 -11.84 12.90 9.55
CA GLY A 9 -12.53 11.62 9.55
C GLY A 9 -11.79 10.49 8.90
N ARG A 10 -10.54 10.68 8.57
CA ARG A 10 -9.67 9.61 8.12
C ARG A 10 -10.01 9.04 6.76
N THR A 11 -10.61 9.85 5.90
CA THR A 11 -10.85 9.45 4.52
C THR A 11 -10.10 10.37 3.59
N LYS A 12 -9.85 9.91 2.38
CA LYS A 12 -9.16 10.69 1.40
C LYS A 12 -9.76 10.45 0.04
N GLU A 13 -10.02 11.53 -0.68
CA GLU A 13 -10.42 11.43 -2.07
C GLU A 13 -9.19 11.34 -2.93
N ARG A 14 -9.12 10.32 -3.75
CA ARG A 14 -8.01 10.13 -4.67
C ARG A 14 -8.46 10.48 -6.07
N SER A 15 -7.51 10.92 -6.90
CA SER A 15 -7.81 11.13 -8.30
C SER A 15 -8.14 9.79 -8.96
N GLU A 16 -8.83 9.85 -10.09
CA GLU A 16 -9.16 8.63 -10.82
C GLU A 16 -7.90 7.88 -11.25
N GLU A 17 -6.87 8.63 -11.64
CA GLU A 17 -5.62 8.01 -12.07
C GLU A 17 -4.91 7.30 -10.93
N GLU A 18 -4.88 7.93 -9.78
CA GLU A 18 -4.25 7.32 -8.62
C GLU A 18 -5.00 6.06 -8.20
N LEU A 19 -6.32 6.15 -8.13
CA LEU A 19 -7.15 5.01 -7.76
C LEU A 19 -6.98 3.86 -8.74
N LYS A 20 -6.94 4.17 -10.03
CA LYS A 20 -6.78 3.15 -11.05
C LYS A 20 -5.43 2.45 -10.94
N SER A 21 -4.37 3.22 -10.74
CA SER A 21 -3.04 2.65 -10.60
C SER A 21 -2.95 1.71 -9.41
N LEU A 22 -3.45 2.14 -8.27
CA LEU A 22 -3.41 1.33 -7.06
C LEU A 22 -4.30 0.10 -7.20
N THR A 23 -5.47 0.25 -7.78
CA THR A 23 -6.39 -0.86 -7.99
C THR A 23 -5.80 -1.90 -8.92
N ASN A 24 -5.13 -1.46 -9.99
CA ASN A 24 -4.49 -2.38 -10.93
C ASN A 24 -3.40 -3.19 -10.25
N ARG A 25 -2.63 -2.56 -9.36
CA ARG A 25 -1.63 -3.28 -8.58
C ARG A 25 -2.25 -4.34 -7.70
N LEU A 26 -3.35 -4.00 -7.02
CA LEU A 26 -4.05 -4.95 -6.16
C LEU A 26 -4.65 -6.09 -6.96
N ASN A 27 -5.21 -5.81 -8.13
CA ASN A 27 -5.77 -6.86 -8.97
C ASN A 27 -4.70 -7.86 -9.40
N ARG A 28 -3.49 -7.35 -9.69
CA ARG A 28 -2.38 -8.21 -10.06
C ARG A 28 -1.94 -9.09 -8.89
N ILE A 29 -1.87 -8.49 -7.70
CA ILE A 29 -1.51 -9.24 -6.49
C ILE A 29 -2.56 -10.30 -6.19
N GLU A 30 -3.82 -9.96 -6.35
CA GLU A 30 -4.91 -10.91 -6.15
C GLU A 30 -4.76 -12.11 -7.08
N GLY A 31 -4.40 -11.86 -8.34
CA GLY A 31 -4.12 -12.94 -9.28
C GLY A 31 -2.95 -13.80 -8.85
N GLN A 32 -1.91 -13.18 -8.32
CA GLN A 32 -0.75 -13.93 -7.82
C GLN A 32 -1.14 -14.83 -6.66
N ILE A 33 -1.98 -14.33 -5.77
CA ILE A 33 -2.43 -15.14 -4.62
C ILE A 33 -3.25 -16.33 -5.10
N ARG A 34 -4.12 -16.12 -6.07
CA ARG A 34 -4.88 -17.24 -6.66
C ARG A 34 -3.97 -18.26 -7.30
N GLY A 35 -2.90 -17.78 -7.96
CA GLY A 35 -1.92 -18.67 -8.54
C GLY A 35 -1.20 -19.51 -7.50
N ILE A 36 -0.86 -18.91 -6.36
CA ILE A 36 -0.23 -19.63 -5.26
C ILE A 36 -1.16 -20.71 -4.72
N ARG A 37 -2.43 -20.38 -4.56
CA ARG A 37 -3.42 -21.35 -4.10
C ARG A 37 -3.49 -22.53 -5.08
N GLY A 38 -3.49 -22.24 -6.38
CA GLY A 38 -3.52 -23.30 -7.39
C GLY A 38 -2.31 -24.20 -7.32
N MET A 39 -1.13 -23.63 -7.07
CA MET A 39 0.08 -24.42 -6.90
C MET A 39 -0.02 -25.32 -5.69
N LEU A 40 -0.56 -24.80 -4.60
CA LEU A 40 -0.74 -25.58 -3.39
C LEU A 40 -1.69 -26.75 -3.62
N GLU A 41 -2.78 -26.49 -4.34
CA GLU A 41 -3.78 -27.54 -4.64
C GLU A 41 -3.22 -28.63 -5.54
N LYS A 42 -2.26 -28.28 -6.38
CA LYS A 42 -1.64 -29.25 -7.30
C LYS A 42 -0.43 -29.90 -6.68
N ASN A 43 -0.13 -29.63 -5.44
CA ASN A 43 1.05 -30.15 -4.74
C ASN A 43 2.34 -29.80 -5.46
N ALA A 44 2.44 -28.55 -5.91
CA ALA A 44 3.68 -28.10 -6.55
C ALA A 44 4.84 -28.15 -5.56
N TYR A 45 6.03 -28.13 -6.09
CA TYR A 45 7.25 -28.20 -5.30
C TYR A 45 7.36 -27.01 -4.36
N CYS A 46 7.61 -27.25 -3.07
CA CYS A 46 7.60 -26.19 -2.07
C CYS A 46 8.45 -24.98 -2.38
N PRO A 47 9.72 -25.13 -2.82
CA PRO A 47 10.51 -23.93 -3.14
C PRO A 47 9.89 -23.09 -4.25
N ASP A 48 9.17 -23.69 -5.19
CA ASP A 48 8.51 -22.94 -6.25
C ASP A 48 7.35 -22.12 -5.68
N ILE A 49 6.61 -22.69 -4.74
CA ILE A 49 5.52 -21.96 -4.08
C ILE A 49 6.08 -20.79 -3.28
N LEU A 50 7.18 -21.04 -2.56
CA LEU A 50 7.81 -20.00 -1.77
C LEU A 50 8.35 -18.87 -2.64
N ALA A 51 8.86 -19.19 -3.82
CA ALA A 51 9.34 -18.18 -4.76
C ALA A 51 8.17 -17.29 -5.22
N GLN A 52 7.01 -17.90 -5.49
CA GLN A 52 5.84 -17.12 -5.88
C GLN A 52 5.31 -16.28 -4.72
N ALA A 53 5.38 -16.80 -3.51
CA ALA A 53 4.98 -16.03 -2.34
C ALA A 53 5.89 -14.82 -2.15
N ALA A 54 7.19 -14.99 -2.37
CA ALA A 54 8.13 -13.89 -2.29
C ALA A 54 7.83 -12.81 -3.33
N ALA A 55 7.46 -13.24 -4.54
CA ALA A 55 7.10 -12.29 -5.59
C ALA A 55 5.83 -11.51 -5.24
N ALA A 56 4.83 -12.18 -4.68
CA ALA A 56 3.60 -11.50 -4.25
C ALA A 56 3.89 -10.52 -3.13
N ASN A 57 4.78 -10.90 -2.21
CA ASN A 57 5.17 -10.01 -1.12
C ASN A 57 5.88 -8.76 -1.64
N ALA A 58 6.76 -8.92 -2.61
CA ALA A 58 7.45 -7.79 -3.23
C ALA A 58 6.46 -6.85 -3.92
N ALA A 59 5.47 -7.42 -4.59
CA ALA A 59 4.44 -6.63 -5.25
C ALA A 59 3.59 -5.85 -4.25
N LEU A 60 3.27 -6.47 -3.12
CA LEU A 60 2.51 -5.78 -2.07
C LEU A 60 3.33 -4.66 -1.44
N ASN A 61 4.63 -4.89 -1.25
CA ASN A 61 5.51 -3.84 -0.75
C ASN A 61 5.58 -2.66 -1.73
N ALA A 62 5.59 -2.93 -3.04
CA ALA A 62 5.59 -1.86 -4.03
C ALA A 62 4.28 -1.07 -3.98
N PHE A 63 3.15 -1.75 -3.78
CA PHE A 63 1.88 -1.08 -3.58
C PHE A 63 1.93 -0.16 -2.37
N SER A 64 2.47 -0.66 -1.26
CA SER A 64 2.57 0.13 -0.03
C SER A 64 3.43 1.36 -0.22
N ARG A 65 4.54 1.22 -0.95
CA ARG A 65 5.42 2.37 -1.21
C ARG A 65 4.73 3.42 -2.06
N GLU A 66 3.97 3.00 -3.07
CA GLU A 66 3.27 3.97 -3.91
C GLU A 66 2.19 4.70 -3.10
N LEU A 67 1.45 3.96 -2.30
CA LEU A 67 0.41 4.55 -1.47
C LEU A 67 1.02 5.56 -0.50
N LEU A 68 2.13 5.18 0.14
CA LEU A 68 2.81 6.07 1.07
C LEU A 68 3.34 7.31 0.37
N ALA A 69 3.92 7.16 -0.80
CA ALA A 69 4.44 8.31 -1.55
C ALA A 69 3.32 9.30 -1.88
N ASN A 70 2.17 8.79 -2.28
CA ASN A 70 1.03 9.65 -2.58
C ASN A 70 0.52 10.35 -1.32
N HIS A 71 0.51 9.65 -0.20
CA HIS A 71 0.10 10.22 1.07
C HIS A 71 1.06 11.33 1.50
N LEU A 72 2.37 11.11 1.35
CA LEU A 72 3.36 12.13 1.68
C LEU A 72 3.18 13.38 0.83
N ARG A 73 2.98 13.21 -0.47
CA ARG A 73 2.88 14.35 -1.37
C ARG A 73 1.60 15.15 -1.17
N SER A 74 0.53 14.52 -0.71
CA SER A 74 -0.74 15.22 -0.56
C SER A 74 -1.03 15.60 0.89
N CYS A 75 -1.28 14.60 1.74
CA CYS A 75 -1.77 14.87 3.08
C CYS A 75 -0.70 15.34 4.05
N VAL A 76 0.44 14.68 4.03
CA VAL A 76 1.46 14.95 5.05
C VAL A 76 2.08 16.32 4.85
N VAL A 77 2.38 16.67 3.60
CA VAL A 77 2.99 17.98 3.32
C VAL A 77 2.02 19.09 3.70
N GLU A 78 0.74 18.94 3.39
CA GLU A 78 -0.22 19.97 3.75
C GLU A 78 -0.41 20.09 5.25
N ASP A 79 -0.43 18.97 5.95
CA ASP A 79 -0.58 19.01 7.39
C ASP A 79 0.61 19.66 8.06
N ILE A 80 1.83 19.39 7.58
CA ILE A 80 3.01 20.03 8.12
C ILE A 80 2.97 21.53 7.88
N ARG A 81 2.58 21.95 6.68
CA ARG A 81 2.45 23.37 6.37
C ARG A 81 1.40 24.06 7.22
N ALA A 82 0.39 23.32 7.63
CA ALA A 82 -0.67 23.85 8.48
C ALA A 82 -0.35 23.77 9.97
N GLY A 83 0.83 23.27 10.32
CA GLY A 83 1.26 23.19 11.70
C GLY A 83 0.74 21.98 12.45
N LYS A 84 0.25 20.98 11.75
CA LYS A 84 -0.27 19.78 12.42
C LYS A 84 0.83 18.75 12.58
N ASP A 85 1.60 18.92 13.62
CA ASP A 85 2.80 18.11 13.82
C ASP A 85 2.51 16.66 14.18
N GLU A 86 1.33 16.35 14.69
CA GLU A 86 1.00 14.96 15.02
C GLU A 86 0.97 14.07 13.79
N THR A 87 0.85 14.64 12.60
CA THR A 87 0.93 13.88 11.36
C THR A 87 2.29 13.20 11.21
N VAL A 88 3.34 13.86 11.70
CA VAL A 88 4.68 13.28 11.66
C VAL A 88 4.75 12.03 12.54
N ASP A 89 4.12 12.08 13.71
CA ASP A 89 4.10 10.92 14.59
C ASP A 89 3.30 9.77 13.99
N GLU A 90 2.20 10.09 13.35
CA GLU A 90 1.41 9.05 12.64
C GLU A 90 2.23 8.41 11.53
N LEU A 91 2.99 9.20 10.80
CA LEU A 91 3.83 8.69 9.73
C LEU A 91 4.90 7.75 10.29
N LEU A 92 5.54 8.15 11.38
CA LEU A 92 6.56 7.31 12.00
C LEU A 92 5.98 5.99 12.47
N ALA A 93 4.78 6.00 13.04
CA ALA A 93 4.12 4.76 13.46
C ALA A 93 3.81 3.86 12.27
N THR A 94 3.37 4.47 11.17
CA THR A 94 3.08 3.72 9.95
C THR A 94 4.33 3.08 9.38
N LEU A 95 5.43 3.84 9.33
CA LEU A 95 6.70 3.32 8.83
C LEU A 95 7.19 2.16 9.69
N ALA A 96 7.02 2.26 11.00
CA ALA A 96 7.45 1.19 11.90
C ALA A 96 6.69 -0.11 11.60
N ARG A 97 5.40 -0.01 11.29
CA ARG A 97 4.62 -1.19 10.93
C ARG A 97 5.05 -1.76 9.59
N MET A 98 5.42 -0.90 8.63
CA MET A 98 5.83 -1.36 7.32
C MET A 98 7.20 -2.03 7.33
N MET A 99 8.03 -1.70 8.29
CA MET A 99 9.39 -2.20 8.34
C MET A 99 9.55 -3.48 9.16
N ARG A 100 8.47 -4.05 9.64
CA ARG A 100 8.52 -5.31 10.39
C ARG A 100 8.81 -6.50 9.53
#